data_7ea111ec4822f7bdc0c689f88c269077
#
_entry.id   7ea111ec4822f7bdc0c689f88c269077
#
_cell.length_a   1.000
_cell.length_b   1.000
_cell.length_c   1.000
_cell.angle_alpha   90.00
_cell.angle_beta   90.00
_cell.angle_gamma   90.00
#
_symmetry.space_group_name_H-M   'P 1'
#
loop_
_entity.id
_entity.type
_entity.pdbx_description
1 polymer ?
#
loop_
_entity_poly.entity_id
_entity_poly.type
_entity_poly.pdbx_seq_one_letter_code
_entity_poly.pdbx_strand_id
1 'polypeptide(L)'
;NFEKRIINLYEFCKENNIPTACITCNPESPLALAVDFPIEVVVGPEFVTGSSRMKAGTAQKLVLNMISTATMIQLGKVKGNKMVHMKLSNDKLVYRAQMMLVDELQIDLIEAKKLLEIYGNVDNVLKNHTK
;
A
#
# COMPACT_ATOMS: atom_id res chain seq x y z
N ASN A 1 -26.34 13.87 -4.78
CA ASN A 1 -25.20 14.59 -5.34
C ASN A 1 -23.93 14.06 -4.70
N PHE A 2 -22.96 13.59 -5.51
CA PHE A 2 -21.72 12.95 -5.05
C PHE A 2 -20.87 13.92 -4.20
N GLU A 3 -20.73 15.16 -4.61
CA GLU A 3 -19.99 16.20 -3.88
C GLU A 3 -20.53 16.43 -2.47
N LYS A 4 -21.86 16.48 -2.30
CA LYS A 4 -22.50 16.61 -1.00
C LYS A 4 -22.14 15.46 -0.03
N ARG A 5 -22.03 14.23 -0.56
CA ARG A 5 -21.66 13.07 0.26
C ARG A 5 -20.21 13.14 0.74
N ILE A 6 -19.30 13.64 -0.09
CA ILE A 6 -17.88 13.80 0.28
C ILE A 6 -17.75 14.89 1.35
N ILE A 7 -18.44 16.02 1.19
CA ILE A 7 -18.44 17.10 2.17
C ILE A 7 -18.98 16.62 3.52
N ASN A 8 -20.11 15.93 3.53
CA ASN A 8 -20.68 15.39 4.77
C ASN A 8 -19.75 14.37 5.45
N LEU A 9 -19.05 13.53 4.66
CA LEU A 9 -18.06 12.59 5.20
C LEU A 9 -16.88 13.34 5.83
N TYR A 10 -16.40 14.38 5.18
CA TYR A 10 -15.33 15.22 5.71
C TYR A 10 -15.75 15.90 7.03
N GLU A 11 -16.93 16.51 7.07
CA GLU A 11 -17.48 17.13 8.30
C GLU A 11 -17.57 16.12 9.44
N PHE A 12 -18.07 14.91 9.17
CA PHE A 12 -18.10 13.81 10.14
C PHE A 12 -16.70 13.45 10.65
N CYS A 13 -15.71 13.32 9.76
CA CYS A 13 -14.34 13.04 10.15
C CYS A 13 -13.76 14.15 11.05
N LYS A 14 -14.00 15.41 10.68
CA LYS A 14 -13.55 16.57 11.43
C LYS A 14 -14.16 16.62 12.83
N GLU A 15 -15.46 16.41 12.95
CA GLU A 15 -16.17 16.37 14.24
C GLU A 15 -15.67 15.25 15.16
N ASN A 16 -15.19 14.15 14.57
CA ASN A 16 -14.66 13.00 15.32
C ASN A 16 -13.13 12.98 15.44
N ASN A 17 -12.43 14.07 15.09
CA ASN A 17 -10.96 14.18 15.12
C ASN A 17 -10.25 13.07 14.32
N ILE A 18 -10.82 12.65 13.17
CA ILE A 18 -10.23 11.67 12.27
C ILE A 18 -9.45 12.43 11.20
N PRO A 19 -8.11 12.26 11.11
CA PRO A 19 -7.31 12.90 10.08
C PRO A 19 -7.77 12.52 8.67
N THR A 20 -7.81 13.50 7.77
CA THR A 20 -8.29 13.35 6.41
C THR A 20 -7.23 13.69 5.38
N ALA A 21 -7.22 12.95 4.27
CA ALA A 21 -6.37 13.22 3.13
C ALA A 21 -7.14 13.08 1.82
N CYS A 22 -6.69 13.79 0.79
CA CYS A 22 -7.23 13.58 -0.55
C CYS A 22 -6.11 13.52 -1.60
N ILE A 23 -6.43 12.89 -2.74
CA ILE A 23 -5.61 12.94 -3.95
C ILE A 23 -6.46 13.62 -5.01
N THR A 24 -6.00 14.73 -5.55
CA THR A 24 -6.70 15.50 -6.59
C THR A 24 -5.74 15.93 -7.69
N CYS A 25 -6.25 16.04 -8.92
CA CYS A 25 -5.49 16.59 -10.05
C CYS A 25 -5.84 18.07 -10.32
N ASN A 26 -6.72 18.66 -9.52
CA ASN A 26 -7.11 20.05 -9.60
C ASN A 26 -6.57 20.79 -8.38
N PRO A 27 -5.59 21.70 -8.57
CA PRO A 27 -5.05 22.49 -7.48
C PRO A 27 -6.13 23.40 -6.88
N GLU A 28 -6.01 23.64 -5.59
CA GLU A 28 -6.93 24.50 -4.82
C GLU A 28 -8.42 24.12 -4.97
N SER A 29 -8.68 22.83 -5.25
CA SER A 29 -10.06 22.34 -5.33
C SER A 29 -10.75 22.44 -3.96
N PRO A 30 -12.09 22.58 -3.89
CA PRO A 30 -12.82 22.60 -2.62
C PRO A 30 -12.48 21.43 -1.71
N LEU A 31 -12.20 20.26 -2.28
CA LEU A 31 -11.78 19.08 -1.54
C LEU A 31 -10.35 19.24 -0.97
N ALA A 32 -9.41 19.78 -1.76
CA ALA A 32 -8.04 20.02 -1.30
C ALA A 32 -8.00 21.03 -0.15
N LEU A 33 -8.82 22.07 -0.23
CA LEU A 33 -8.92 23.09 0.81
C LEU A 33 -9.62 22.62 2.09
N ALA A 34 -10.40 21.54 2.00
CA ALA A 34 -11.16 21.01 3.14
C ALA A 34 -10.37 20.03 4.01
N VAL A 35 -9.48 19.20 3.43
CA VAL A 35 -8.81 18.12 4.13
C VAL A 35 -7.51 18.55 4.83
N ASP A 36 -7.04 17.73 5.79
CA ASP A 36 -5.81 18.04 6.55
C ASP A 36 -4.53 17.81 5.71
N PHE A 37 -4.56 16.83 4.79
CA PHE A 37 -3.41 16.44 3.97
C PHE A 37 -3.79 16.34 2.48
N PRO A 38 -3.81 17.44 1.73
CA PRO A 38 -4.05 17.41 0.30
C PRO A 38 -2.81 16.95 -0.47
N ILE A 39 -3.01 16.04 -1.42
CA ILE A 39 -2.00 15.62 -2.39
C ILE A 39 -2.47 16.08 -3.76
N GLU A 40 -1.91 17.16 -4.26
CA GLU A 40 -2.26 17.77 -5.52
C GLU A 40 -1.28 17.34 -6.62
N VAL A 41 -1.78 16.61 -7.63
CA VAL A 41 -0.98 16.09 -8.73
C VAL A 41 -1.48 16.70 -10.05
N VAL A 42 -0.90 17.80 -10.44
CA VAL A 42 -1.29 18.53 -11.66
C VAL A 42 -0.81 17.76 -12.89
N VAL A 43 -1.75 17.17 -13.64
CA VAL A 43 -1.46 16.35 -14.83
C VAL A 43 -1.77 17.09 -16.16
N GLY A 44 -2.31 18.29 -16.07
CA GLY A 44 -2.77 19.07 -17.22
C GLY A 44 -4.02 18.48 -17.88
N PRO A 45 -4.45 19.03 -19.01
CA PRO A 45 -5.68 18.59 -19.68
C PRO A 45 -5.56 17.17 -20.22
N GLU A 46 -6.66 16.43 -20.19
CA GLU A 46 -6.74 15.12 -20.80
C GLU A 46 -6.71 15.23 -22.33
N PHE A 47 -6.14 14.24 -23.01
CA PHE A 47 -6.15 14.18 -24.47
C PHE A 47 -7.59 14.11 -25.03
N VAL A 48 -8.43 13.29 -24.40
CA VAL A 48 -9.88 13.31 -24.65
C VAL A 48 -10.53 14.09 -23.51
N THR A 49 -11.05 15.27 -23.82
CA THR A 49 -11.64 16.19 -22.84
C THR A 49 -12.66 15.49 -21.94
N GLY A 50 -12.49 15.64 -20.64
CA GLY A 50 -13.37 15.04 -19.63
C GLY A 50 -13.10 13.55 -19.33
N SER A 51 -12.19 12.88 -20.05
CA SER A 51 -11.82 11.48 -19.80
C SER A 51 -10.79 11.32 -18.67
N SER A 52 -11.15 11.72 -17.45
CA SER A 52 -10.28 11.75 -16.26
C SER A 52 -9.72 10.37 -15.83
N ARG A 53 -10.19 9.28 -16.44
CA ARG A 53 -9.65 7.92 -16.25
C ARG A 53 -8.24 7.75 -16.80
N MET A 54 -7.76 8.63 -17.69
CA MET A 54 -6.46 8.53 -18.35
C MET A 54 -5.33 9.12 -17.49
N LYS A 55 -4.99 10.40 -17.65
CA LYS A 55 -3.90 11.03 -16.90
C LYS A 55 -4.21 11.09 -15.40
N ALA A 56 -5.35 11.63 -15.04
CA ALA A 56 -5.76 11.80 -13.65
C ALA A 56 -5.89 10.44 -12.94
N GLY A 57 -6.58 9.48 -13.54
CA GLY A 57 -6.73 8.13 -12.97
C GLY A 57 -5.39 7.38 -12.86
N THR A 58 -4.49 7.55 -13.83
CA THR A 58 -3.14 6.97 -13.78
C THR A 58 -2.31 7.60 -12.65
N ALA A 59 -2.32 8.92 -12.53
CA ALA A 59 -1.62 9.63 -11.46
C ALA A 59 -2.14 9.20 -10.07
N GLN A 60 -3.45 9.15 -9.88
CA GLN A 60 -4.06 8.68 -8.64
C GLN A 60 -3.61 7.26 -8.27
N LYS A 61 -3.63 6.33 -9.23
CA LYS A 61 -3.15 4.97 -9.03
C LYS A 61 -1.68 4.95 -8.56
N LEU A 62 -0.81 5.74 -9.20
CA LEU A 62 0.61 5.80 -8.85
C LEU A 62 0.80 6.35 -7.44
N VAL A 63 0.10 7.42 -7.07
CA VAL A 63 0.16 7.98 -5.71
C VAL A 63 -0.30 6.96 -4.67
N LEU A 64 -1.42 6.28 -4.90
CA LEU A 64 -1.90 5.23 -3.99
C LEU A 64 -0.90 4.09 -3.83
N ASN A 65 -0.25 3.67 -4.92
CA ASN A 65 0.80 2.65 -4.88
C ASN A 65 2.04 3.13 -4.09
N MET A 66 2.44 4.38 -4.26
CA MET A 66 3.55 4.97 -3.50
C MET A 66 3.22 5.03 -2.00
N ILE A 67 2.03 5.51 -1.63
CA ILE A 67 1.59 5.58 -0.23
C ILE A 67 1.57 4.19 0.39
N SER A 68 0.91 3.21 -0.24
CA SER A 68 0.80 1.85 0.30
C SER A 68 2.17 1.18 0.42
N THR A 69 3.03 1.32 -0.58
CA THR A 69 4.38 0.74 -0.57
C THR A 69 5.25 1.38 0.50
N ALA A 70 5.28 2.72 0.58
CA ALA A 70 6.03 3.44 1.59
C ALA A 70 5.56 3.08 3.01
N THR A 71 4.25 2.96 3.22
CA THR A 71 3.67 2.52 4.49
C THR A 71 4.17 1.12 4.87
N MET A 72 4.17 0.16 3.94
CA MET A 72 4.65 -1.19 4.22
C MET A 72 6.17 -1.23 4.52
N ILE A 73 6.95 -0.38 3.86
CA ILE A 73 8.38 -0.22 4.16
C ILE A 73 8.57 0.36 5.57
N GLN A 74 7.87 1.43 5.91
CA GLN A 74 7.94 2.08 7.23
C GLN A 74 7.50 1.14 8.38
N LEU A 75 6.54 0.27 8.10
CA LEU A 75 6.10 -0.76 9.05
C LEU A 75 7.07 -1.96 9.16
N GLY A 76 8.22 -1.93 8.47
CA GLY A 76 9.20 -3.03 8.49
C GLY A 76 8.70 -4.31 7.81
N LYS A 77 7.70 -4.21 6.92
CA LYS A 77 7.12 -5.37 6.22
C LYS A 77 7.89 -5.76 4.95
N VAL A 78 8.91 -4.99 4.60
CA VAL A 78 9.75 -5.20 3.41
C VAL A 78 11.20 -5.32 3.85
N LYS A 79 11.91 -6.33 3.36
CA LYS A 79 13.36 -6.53 3.54
C LYS A 79 14.01 -6.55 2.16
N GLY A 80 14.91 -5.59 1.90
CA GLY A 80 15.41 -5.36 0.53
C GLY A 80 14.26 -5.01 -0.42
N ASN A 81 14.05 -5.84 -1.44
CA ASN A 81 12.94 -5.71 -2.39
C ASN A 81 11.85 -6.78 -2.20
N LYS A 82 11.87 -7.49 -1.06
CA LYS A 82 10.98 -8.63 -0.78
C LYS A 82 9.99 -8.29 0.33
N MET A 83 8.70 -8.58 0.12
CA MET A 83 7.67 -8.50 1.16
C MET A 83 7.82 -9.71 2.08
N VAL A 84 8.27 -9.51 3.33
CA VAL A 84 8.50 -10.59 4.30
C VAL A 84 7.28 -10.93 5.15
N HIS A 85 6.32 -10.04 5.24
CA HIS A 85 5.08 -10.21 6.02
C HIS A 85 3.87 -10.48 5.12
N MET A 86 4.02 -11.41 4.17
CA MET A 86 2.92 -11.80 3.28
C MET A 86 2.03 -12.87 3.93
N LYS A 87 0.73 -12.80 3.65
CA LYS A 87 -0.22 -13.86 4.02
C LYS A 87 -0.10 -15.01 3.02
N LEU A 88 0.16 -16.21 3.52
CA LEU A 88 0.34 -17.43 2.70
C LEU A 88 -1.02 -18.01 2.27
N SER A 89 -1.76 -17.30 1.43
CA SER A 89 -3.14 -17.62 1.06
C SER A 89 -3.28 -18.51 -0.18
N ASN A 90 -2.20 -18.79 -0.89
CA ASN A 90 -2.17 -19.68 -2.06
C ASN A 90 -0.78 -20.25 -2.29
N ASP A 91 -0.68 -21.32 -3.09
CA ASP A 91 0.56 -22.06 -3.35
C ASP A 91 1.69 -21.19 -3.91
N LYS A 92 1.36 -20.20 -4.76
CA LYS A 92 2.34 -19.26 -5.31
C LYS A 92 3.01 -18.43 -4.21
N LEU A 93 2.25 -17.96 -3.23
CA LEU A 93 2.77 -17.15 -2.12
C LEU A 93 3.54 -18.04 -1.14
N VAL A 94 3.09 -19.26 -0.89
CA VAL A 94 3.81 -20.25 -0.09
C VAL A 94 5.17 -20.56 -0.72
N TYR A 95 5.21 -20.91 -2.00
CA TYR A 95 6.45 -21.18 -2.71
C TYR A 95 7.41 -19.97 -2.70
N ARG A 96 6.88 -18.78 -2.90
CA ARG A 96 7.65 -17.54 -2.86
C ARG A 96 8.27 -17.29 -1.47
N ALA A 97 7.53 -17.58 -0.42
CA ALA A 97 8.04 -17.49 0.97
C ALA A 97 9.13 -18.52 1.23
N GLN A 98 8.97 -19.76 0.77
CA GLN A 98 9.99 -20.80 0.88
C GLN A 98 11.28 -20.37 0.16
N MET A 99 11.20 -19.89 -1.07
CA MET A 99 12.37 -19.41 -1.80
C MET A 99 13.08 -18.24 -1.13
N MET A 100 12.33 -17.35 -0.47
CA MET A 100 12.95 -16.29 0.34
C MET A 100 13.77 -16.84 1.49
N LEU A 101 13.29 -17.88 2.18
CA LEU A 101 14.01 -18.49 3.30
C LEU A 101 15.23 -19.29 2.81
N VAL A 102 15.11 -20.00 1.69
CA VAL A 102 16.24 -20.68 1.05
C VAL A 102 17.36 -19.67 0.75
N ASP A 103 17.02 -18.53 0.15
CA ASP A 103 18.00 -17.49 -0.19
C ASP A 103 18.63 -16.84 1.06
N GLU A 104 17.83 -16.52 2.07
CA GLU A 104 18.29 -15.76 3.25
C GLU A 104 19.02 -16.61 4.28
N LEU A 105 18.58 -17.86 4.47
CA LEU A 105 19.12 -18.77 5.49
C LEU A 105 20.06 -19.84 4.92
N GLN A 106 20.17 -19.94 3.59
CA GLN A 106 20.97 -20.97 2.90
C GLN A 106 20.54 -22.40 3.29
N ILE A 107 19.24 -22.63 3.50
CA ILE A 107 18.63 -23.91 3.84
C ILE A 107 17.95 -24.55 2.63
N ASP A 108 17.59 -25.82 2.71
CA ASP A 108 16.83 -26.48 1.66
C ASP A 108 15.33 -26.14 1.67
N LEU A 109 14.63 -26.51 0.62
CA LEU A 109 13.20 -26.21 0.45
C LEU A 109 12.32 -26.94 1.48
N ILE A 110 12.73 -28.12 1.92
CA ILE A 110 12.00 -28.95 2.88
C ILE A 110 12.05 -28.30 4.26
N GLU A 111 13.23 -27.82 4.65
CA GLU A 111 13.44 -27.09 5.90
C GLU A 111 12.71 -25.75 5.89
N ALA A 112 12.79 -25.00 4.78
CA ALA A 112 12.05 -23.75 4.60
C ALA A 112 10.53 -23.95 4.76
N LYS A 113 9.99 -25.05 4.23
CA LYS A 113 8.58 -25.39 4.39
C LYS A 113 8.22 -25.66 5.86
N LYS A 114 9.00 -26.47 6.56
CA LYS A 114 8.79 -26.78 7.99
C LYS A 114 8.82 -25.51 8.85
N LEU A 115 9.77 -24.61 8.59
CA LEU A 115 9.86 -23.35 9.32
C LEU A 115 8.65 -22.45 9.09
N LEU A 116 8.13 -22.38 7.86
CA LEU A 116 6.90 -21.63 7.57
C LEU A 116 5.67 -22.23 8.24
N GLU A 117 5.58 -23.55 8.35
CA GLU A 117 4.50 -24.23 9.08
C GLU A 117 4.54 -23.92 10.59
N ILE A 118 5.74 -23.81 11.18
CA ILE A 118 5.92 -23.51 12.61
C ILE A 118 5.67 -22.02 12.91
N TYR A 119 6.26 -21.12 12.13
CA TYR A 119 6.29 -19.68 12.42
C TYR A 119 5.28 -18.84 11.64
N GLY A 120 4.60 -19.40 10.65
CA GLY A 120 3.49 -18.82 9.91
C GLY A 120 3.87 -17.82 8.81
N ASN A 121 5.01 -17.16 8.89
CA ASN A 121 5.48 -16.21 7.86
C ASN A 121 7.01 -16.03 7.89
N VAL A 122 7.56 -15.46 6.81
CA VAL A 122 9.02 -15.26 6.64
C VAL A 122 9.61 -14.37 7.74
N ASP A 123 8.94 -13.28 8.10
CA ASP A 123 9.41 -12.34 9.13
C ASP A 123 9.63 -13.03 10.49
N ASN A 124 8.66 -13.85 10.90
CA ASN A 124 8.76 -14.60 12.14
C ASN A 124 9.87 -15.66 12.09
N VAL A 125 10.04 -16.35 10.96
CA VAL A 125 11.15 -17.29 10.78
C VAL A 125 12.48 -16.57 10.95
N LEU A 126 12.69 -15.47 10.23
CA LEU A 126 13.95 -14.73 10.29
C LEU A 126 14.26 -14.21 11.69
N LYS A 127 13.25 -13.71 12.42
CA LYS A 127 13.43 -13.24 13.81
C LYS A 127 13.80 -14.32 14.80
N ASN A 128 13.36 -15.55 14.58
CA ASN A 128 13.57 -16.65 15.53
C ASN A 128 14.71 -17.61 15.12
N HIS A 129 15.12 -17.61 13.85
CA HIS A 129 16.15 -18.51 13.34
C HIS A 129 17.55 -17.85 13.24
N THR A 130 17.66 -16.54 13.31
CA THR A 130 18.89 -15.75 13.26
C THR A 130 19.48 -15.52 14.68
N LYS A 131 19.52 -16.56 15.49
CA LYS A 131 20.29 -16.53 16.75
C LYS A 131 21.50 -17.43 16.67
#